data_4d4505c32eb6d764926ad31d536cbc3b
#
_entry.id   4d4505c32eb6d764926ad31d536cbc3b
#
_cell.length_a   1.000
_cell.length_b   1.000
_cell.length_c   1.000
_cell.angle_alpha   90.00
_cell.angle_beta   90.00
_cell.angle_gamma   90.00
#
_symmetry.space_group_name_H-M   'P 1'
#
loop_
_entity.id
_entity.type
_entity.pdbx_description
1 polymer ?
#
loop_
_entity_poly.entity_id
_entity_poly.type
_entity_poly.pdbx_seq_one_letter_code
_entity_poly.pdbx_strand_id
1 'polypeptide(L)'
;MHFHGLKYIVVSKSTRAIWELYLLMNANTILPYWWHGGYRQRIFIFDDSDFAKIPALRDRDVSAVIDKGYTRSSVEIEDCEGGFDAHVYCCYWNEWKGLVREHVIMKVQENKVVEYKHGADFVIFSYNCGILY
;
A
#
# COMPACT_ATOMS: atom_id res chain seq x y z
N MET A 1 -0.55 6.19 -14.62
CA MET A 1 0.26 4.96 -14.70
C MET A 1 0.06 4.29 -16.04
N HIS A 2 1.15 3.82 -16.64
CA HIS A 2 1.12 3.12 -17.91
C HIS A 2 1.07 1.61 -17.70
N PHE A 3 0.25 0.93 -18.51
CA PHE A 3 0.07 -0.52 -18.43
C PHE A 3 0.92 -1.33 -19.41
N HIS A 4 1.80 -0.68 -20.16
CA HIS A 4 2.55 -1.32 -21.23
C HIS A 4 3.32 -2.59 -20.82
N GLY A 5 3.87 -2.61 -19.61
CA GLY A 5 4.56 -3.79 -19.09
C GLY A 5 3.63 -4.85 -18.52
N LEU A 6 2.45 -4.47 -18.06
CA LEU A 6 1.53 -5.37 -17.34
C LEU A 6 0.88 -6.41 -18.23
N LYS A 7 0.72 -6.14 -19.52
CA LYS A 7 0.11 -7.08 -20.47
C LYS A 7 0.91 -8.37 -20.64
N TYR A 8 2.19 -8.37 -20.22
CA TYR A 8 3.05 -9.54 -20.29
C TYR A 8 3.17 -10.30 -18.96
N ILE A 9 2.58 -9.77 -17.90
CA ILE A 9 2.65 -10.35 -16.58
C ILE A 9 1.42 -11.22 -16.33
N VAL A 10 1.66 -12.48 -16.02
CA VAL A 10 0.61 -13.42 -15.62
C VAL A 10 0.42 -13.33 -14.11
N VAL A 11 -0.81 -13.13 -13.68
CA VAL A 11 -1.14 -12.92 -12.26
C VAL A 11 -2.03 -14.06 -11.79
N SER A 12 -1.57 -14.79 -10.78
CA SER A 12 -2.39 -15.82 -10.14
C SER A 12 -3.46 -15.19 -9.24
N LYS A 13 -4.59 -15.89 -9.11
CA LYS A 13 -5.66 -15.48 -8.20
C LYS A 13 -5.25 -15.84 -6.77
N SER A 14 -4.37 -15.04 -6.18
CA SER A 14 -3.97 -15.16 -4.79
C SER A 14 -3.67 -13.79 -4.20
N THR A 15 -3.93 -13.64 -2.90
CA THR A 15 -3.66 -12.38 -2.20
C THR A 15 -2.17 -12.06 -2.22
N ARG A 16 -1.32 -13.07 -2.11
CA ARG A 16 0.13 -12.91 -2.16
C ARG A 16 0.61 -12.40 -3.51
N ALA A 17 0.13 -12.98 -4.62
CA ALA A 17 0.52 -12.56 -5.97
C ALA A 17 0.10 -11.12 -6.24
N ILE A 18 -1.09 -10.75 -5.82
CA ILE A 18 -1.59 -9.37 -5.96
C ILE A 18 -0.76 -8.39 -5.12
N TRP A 19 -0.42 -8.77 -3.89
CA TRP A 19 0.40 -7.92 -3.03
C TRP A 19 1.80 -7.73 -3.62
N GLU A 20 2.42 -8.80 -4.12
CA GLU A 20 3.73 -8.72 -4.76
C GLU A 20 3.71 -7.82 -6.01
N LEU A 21 2.65 -7.91 -6.81
CA LEU A 21 2.48 -7.03 -7.97
C LEU A 21 2.33 -5.57 -7.54
N TYR A 22 1.53 -5.31 -6.48
CA TYR A 22 1.40 -3.96 -5.92
C TYR A 22 2.76 -3.41 -5.48
N LEU A 23 3.58 -4.20 -4.81
CA LEU A 23 4.92 -3.78 -4.39
C LEU A 23 5.81 -3.46 -5.61
N LEU A 24 5.75 -4.28 -6.64
CA LEU A 24 6.51 -4.05 -7.87
C LEU A 24 6.10 -2.74 -8.56
N MET A 25 4.81 -2.48 -8.64
CA MET A 25 4.26 -1.25 -9.23
C MET A 25 4.67 0.02 -8.48
N ASN A 26 4.96 -0.11 -7.20
CA ASN A 26 5.31 1.01 -6.32
C ASN A 26 6.78 0.97 -5.86
N ALA A 27 7.63 0.20 -6.52
CA ALA A 27 9.01 -0.02 -6.10
C ALA A 27 9.80 1.29 -5.96
N ASN A 28 9.57 2.25 -6.82
CA ASN A 28 10.25 3.54 -6.77
C ASN A 28 9.90 4.41 -5.56
N THR A 29 8.80 4.13 -4.88
CA THR A 29 8.38 4.84 -3.67
C THR A 29 8.62 4.04 -2.40
N ILE A 30 8.85 2.74 -2.53
CA ILE A 30 9.03 1.81 -1.41
C ILE A 30 10.50 1.59 -1.10
N LEU A 31 11.34 1.46 -2.13
CA LEU A 31 12.76 1.17 -1.96
C LEU A 31 13.59 2.45 -1.84
N PRO A 32 14.56 2.50 -0.90
CA PRO A 32 15.43 3.66 -0.75
C PRO A 32 16.58 3.62 -1.77
N TYR A 33 16.35 4.15 -2.97
CA TYR A 33 17.36 4.14 -4.03
C TYR A 33 18.48 5.17 -3.86
N TRP A 34 18.26 6.18 -3.02
CA TRP A 34 19.17 7.32 -2.91
C TRP A 34 19.18 7.82 -1.46
N TRP A 35 20.05 8.75 -1.14
CA TRP A 35 20.34 9.11 0.24
C TRP A 35 19.14 9.65 1.04
N HIS A 36 18.12 10.22 0.39
CA HIS A 36 16.86 10.57 1.04
C HIS A 36 15.84 9.42 1.05
N GLY A 37 16.18 8.28 0.48
CA GLY A 37 15.26 7.17 0.30
C GLY A 37 14.65 6.66 1.61
N GLY A 38 15.42 6.68 2.71
CA GLY A 38 14.94 6.26 4.02
C GLY A 38 13.72 7.03 4.51
N TYR A 39 13.61 8.32 4.15
CA TYR A 39 12.48 9.17 4.52
C TYR A 39 11.25 8.95 3.62
N ARG A 40 11.43 8.37 2.47
CA ARG A 40 10.35 8.05 1.53
C ARG A 40 9.89 6.62 1.65
N GLN A 41 10.63 5.78 2.35
CA GLN A 41 10.29 4.40 2.55
C GLN A 41 8.96 4.27 3.30
N ARG A 42 8.12 3.35 2.83
CA ARG A 42 6.87 3.03 3.50
C ARG A 42 7.11 1.96 4.56
N ILE A 43 6.53 2.18 5.75
CA ILE A 43 6.46 1.15 6.78
C ILE A 43 5.03 0.62 6.74
N PHE A 44 4.85 -0.60 6.24
CA PHE A 44 3.53 -1.21 6.08
C PHE A 44 2.97 -1.70 7.41
N ILE A 45 1.67 -1.52 7.59
CA ILE A 45 0.96 -1.97 8.78
C ILE A 45 0.10 -3.17 8.40
N PHE A 46 0.48 -4.36 8.89
CA PHE A 46 -0.28 -5.60 8.72
C PHE A 46 -0.98 -6.01 10.01
N ASP A 47 -0.40 -5.65 11.17
CA ASP A 47 -0.99 -5.86 12.47
C ASP A 47 -0.54 -4.75 13.44
N ASP A 48 -1.11 -4.78 14.65
CA ASP A 48 -0.87 -3.71 15.61
C ASP A 48 0.59 -3.63 16.08
N SER A 49 1.33 -4.74 16.03
CA SER A 49 2.74 -4.75 16.41
C SER A 49 3.62 -3.93 15.46
N ASP A 50 3.17 -3.70 14.23
CA ASP A 50 3.93 -2.92 13.26
C ASP A 50 4.05 -1.44 13.66
N PHE A 51 3.16 -0.93 14.50
CA PHE A 51 3.27 0.43 15.00
C PHE A 51 4.54 0.66 15.83
N ALA A 52 5.07 -0.39 16.47
CA ALA A 52 6.32 -0.30 17.23
C ALA A 52 7.53 -0.03 16.33
N LYS A 53 7.42 -0.25 15.04
CA LYS A 53 8.48 0.02 14.06
C LYS A 53 8.57 1.49 13.67
N ILE A 54 7.62 2.31 14.12
CA ILE A 54 7.52 3.72 13.78
C ILE A 54 8.06 4.56 14.95
N PRO A 55 9.30 5.10 14.86
CA PRO A 55 9.89 5.85 15.97
C PRO A 55 9.06 7.07 16.39
N ALA A 56 8.44 7.76 15.43
CA ALA A 56 7.64 8.95 15.71
C ALA A 56 6.40 8.67 16.57
N LEU A 57 5.95 7.42 16.64
CA LEU A 57 4.74 7.03 17.39
C LEU A 57 5.03 6.33 18.73
N ARG A 58 6.32 6.10 19.06
CA ARG A 58 6.69 5.34 20.26
C ARG A 58 6.15 5.93 21.55
N ASP A 59 6.14 7.26 21.67
CA ASP A 59 5.73 7.97 22.85
C ASP A 59 4.30 8.54 22.73
N ARG A 60 3.54 8.10 21.73
CA ARG A 60 2.19 8.56 21.47
C ARG A 60 1.17 7.45 21.70
N ASP A 61 0.02 7.85 22.23
CA ASP A 61 -1.12 6.95 22.34
C ASP A 61 -1.82 6.87 20.98
N VAL A 62 -1.67 5.71 20.32
CA VAL A 62 -2.29 5.44 19.01
C VAL A 62 -3.51 4.53 19.13
N SER A 63 -3.97 4.20 20.31
CA SER A 63 -5.07 3.25 20.54
C SER A 63 -6.35 3.70 19.82
N ALA A 64 -6.67 4.98 19.82
CA ALA A 64 -7.85 5.51 19.12
C ALA A 64 -7.75 5.31 17.60
N VAL A 65 -6.54 5.32 17.04
CA VAL A 65 -6.30 5.07 15.60
C VAL A 65 -6.44 3.58 15.32
N ILE A 66 -5.87 2.72 16.14
CA ILE A 66 -5.93 1.27 16.01
C ILE A 66 -7.37 0.78 16.08
N ASP A 67 -8.16 1.32 16.98
CA ASP A 67 -9.55 0.92 17.22
C ASP A 67 -10.49 1.22 16.03
N LYS A 68 -10.08 2.05 15.09
CA LYS A 68 -10.88 2.34 13.90
C LYS A 68 -11.00 1.16 12.93
N GLY A 69 -10.19 0.11 13.08
CA GLY A 69 -10.32 -1.14 12.34
C GLY A 69 -9.84 -1.13 10.89
N TYR A 70 -9.46 0.00 10.35
CA TYR A 70 -8.98 0.11 8.96
C TYR A 70 -7.49 0.50 8.87
N THR A 71 -6.73 0.23 9.93
CA THR A 71 -5.30 0.54 9.99
C THR A 71 -4.42 -0.58 9.45
N ARG A 72 -5.01 -1.69 8.99
CA ARG A 72 -4.26 -2.85 8.53
C ARG A 72 -4.30 -2.97 7.01
N SER A 73 -3.15 -3.32 6.43
CA SER A 73 -3.07 -3.64 5.01
C SER A 73 -3.72 -5.00 4.73
N SER A 74 -4.44 -5.09 3.62
CA SER A 74 -5.10 -6.32 3.22
C SER A 74 -5.31 -6.35 1.71
N VAL A 75 -5.54 -7.55 1.20
CA VAL A 75 -5.93 -7.77 -0.20
C VAL A 75 -7.23 -8.57 -0.20
N GLU A 76 -8.24 -8.07 -0.90
CA GLU A 76 -9.52 -8.75 -1.07
C GLU A 76 -9.73 -9.07 -2.55
N ILE A 77 -10.13 -10.30 -2.84
CA ILE A 77 -10.37 -10.76 -4.20
C ILE A 77 -11.86 -11.02 -4.38
N GLU A 78 -12.44 -10.40 -5.41
CA GLU A 78 -13.84 -10.51 -5.77
C GLU A 78 -13.95 -11.10 -7.17
N ASP A 79 -14.58 -12.28 -7.28
CA ASP A 79 -14.75 -12.95 -8.57
C ASP A 79 -15.70 -12.18 -9.47
N CYS A 80 -15.36 -12.11 -10.75
CA CYS A 80 -16.21 -11.54 -11.78
C CYS A 80 -16.10 -12.35 -13.06
N GLU A 81 -16.96 -12.06 -14.04
CA GLU A 81 -16.94 -12.75 -15.31
C GLU A 81 -15.59 -12.58 -16.02
N GLY A 82 -14.96 -13.70 -16.35
CA GLY A 82 -13.69 -13.73 -17.06
C GLY A 82 -12.45 -13.52 -16.18
N GLY A 83 -12.63 -13.32 -14.86
CA GLY A 83 -11.50 -13.09 -13.97
C GLY A 83 -11.88 -12.66 -12.57
N PHE A 84 -11.22 -11.63 -12.07
CA PHE A 84 -11.47 -11.13 -10.71
C PHE A 84 -11.04 -9.66 -10.59
N ASP A 85 -11.60 -9.00 -9.58
CA ASP A 85 -11.15 -7.70 -9.12
C ASP A 85 -10.35 -7.90 -7.82
N ALA A 86 -9.16 -7.34 -7.76
CA ALA A 86 -8.34 -7.38 -6.55
C ALA A 86 -8.30 -5.99 -5.93
N HIS A 87 -8.76 -5.90 -4.68
CA HIS A 87 -8.73 -4.67 -3.90
C HIS A 87 -7.53 -4.72 -2.97
N VAL A 88 -6.58 -3.82 -3.17
CA VAL A 88 -5.43 -3.66 -2.28
C VAL A 88 -5.71 -2.49 -1.36
N TYR A 89 -5.82 -2.75 -0.08
CA TYR A 89 -5.90 -1.75 0.96
C TYR A 89 -4.54 -1.70 1.64
N CYS A 90 -3.81 -0.63 1.42
CA CYS A 90 -2.47 -0.48 1.96
C CYS A 90 -2.47 0.59 3.04
N CYS A 91 -2.21 0.18 4.28
CA CYS A 91 -1.97 1.12 5.36
C CYS A 91 -0.47 1.19 5.61
N TYR A 92 0.09 2.38 5.55
CA TYR A 92 1.52 2.55 5.70
C TYR A 92 1.85 3.87 6.39
N TRP A 93 3.01 3.88 7.05
CA TRP A 93 3.61 5.09 7.58
C TRP A 93 4.59 5.69 6.58
N ASN A 94 4.51 7.00 6.43
CA ASN A 94 5.45 7.78 5.64
C ASN A 94 5.87 9.02 6.44
N GLU A 95 7.16 9.31 6.49
CA GLU A 95 7.69 10.42 7.30
C GLU A 95 7.22 11.80 6.84
N TRP A 96 6.69 11.92 5.62
CA TRP A 96 6.22 13.18 5.06
C TRP A 96 4.72 13.38 5.22
N LYS A 97 3.96 12.29 5.32
CA LYS A 97 2.49 12.31 5.34
C LYS A 97 1.90 11.83 6.66
N GLY A 98 2.56 10.89 7.31
CA GLY A 98 2.06 10.21 8.48
C GLY A 98 1.50 8.83 8.17
N LEU A 99 0.41 8.46 8.84
CA LEU A 99 -0.26 7.19 8.61
C LEU A 99 -1.30 7.35 7.50
N VAL A 100 -1.12 6.62 6.42
CA VAL A 100 -1.92 6.75 5.19
C VAL A 100 -2.57 5.43 4.84
N ARG A 101 -3.82 5.48 4.38
CA ARG A 101 -4.50 4.35 3.76
C ARG A 101 -4.70 4.63 2.29
N GLU A 102 -4.21 3.73 1.47
CA GLU A 102 -4.33 3.76 0.01
C GLU A 102 -5.20 2.60 -0.45
N HIS A 103 -6.04 2.84 -1.43
CA HIS A 103 -6.87 1.81 -2.05
C HIS A 103 -6.56 1.73 -3.53
N VAL A 104 -6.16 0.55 -3.98
CA VAL A 104 -5.89 0.26 -5.39
C VAL A 104 -6.79 -0.90 -5.81
N ILE A 105 -7.39 -0.78 -7.00
CA ILE A 105 -8.20 -1.83 -7.60
C ILE A 105 -7.50 -2.30 -8.86
N MET A 106 -7.21 -3.60 -8.93
CA MET A 106 -6.65 -4.24 -10.11
C MET A 106 -7.73 -5.14 -10.71
N LYS A 107 -8.12 -4.87 -11.94
CA LYS A 107 -9.02 -5.75 -12.68
C LYS A 107 -8.17 -6.76 -13.46
N VAL A 108 -8.40 -8.04 -13.21
CA VAL A 108 -7.64 -9.13 -13.84
C VAL A 108 -8.59 -9.95 -14.71
N GLN A 109 -8.24 -10.11 -15.98
CA GLN A 109 -8.97 -10.96 -16.93
C GLN A 109 -7.97 -11.83 -17.67
N GLU A 110 -8.28 -13.12 -17.83
CA GLU A 110 -7.39 -14.09 -18.46
C GLU A 110 -5.98 -14.09 -17.83
N ASN A 111 -5.94 -13.97 -16.50
CA ASN A 111 -4.70 -13.91 -15.69
C ASN A 111 -3.79 -12.70 -15.98
N LYS A 112 -4.33 -11.62 -16.57
CA LYS A 112 -3.60 -10.39 -16.84
C LYS A 112 -4.33 -9.18 -16.29
N VAL A 113 -3.58 -8.22 -15.80
CA VAL A 113 -4.15 -6.94 -15.34
C VAL A 113 -4.59 -6.12 -16.55
N VAL A 114 -5.88 -5.87 -16.67
CA VAL A 114 -6.46 -5.07 -17.75
C VAL A 114 -6.77 -3.64 -17.31
N GLU A 115 -6.88 -3.41 -16.00
CA GLU A 115 -7.11 -2.08 -15.45
C GLU A 115 -6.46 -1.98 -14.07
N TYR A 116 -5.81 -0.85 -13.81
CA TYR A 116 -5.23 -0.50 -12.51
C TYR A 116 -5.76 0.87 -12.11
N LYS A 117 -6.58 0.90 -11.08
CA LYS A 117 -7.25 2.11 -10.59
C LYS A 117 -6.72 2.49 -9.22
N HIS A 118 -6.30 3.72 -9.09
CA HIS A 118 -5.90 4.29 -7.81
C HIS A 118 -7.08 5.08 -7.24
N GLY A 119 -7.57 4.65 -6.07
CA GLY A 119 -8.60 5.38 -5.34
C GLY A 119 -8.00 6.57 -4.58
N ALA A 120 -8.85 7.29 -3.88
CA ALA A 120 -8.40 8.40 -3.04
C ALA A 120 -7.60 7.89 -1.84
N ASP A 121 -6.47 8.53 -1.57
CA ASP A 121 -5.71 8.29 -0.34
C ASP A 121 -6.42 8.94 0.84
N PHE A 122 -6.30 8.30 1.99
CA PHE A 122 -6.87 8.80 3.23
C PHE A 122 -5.79 8.89 4.29
N VAL A 123 -5.52 10.10 4.79
CA VAL A 123 -4.56 10.32 5.88
C VAL A 123 -5.26 10.09 7.21
N ILE A 124 -4.89 8.99 7.88
CA ILE A 124 -5.47 8.61 9.18
C ILE A 124 -4.88 9.46 10.30
N PHE A 125 -3.56 9.68 10.25
CA PHE A 125 -2.83 10.46 11.23
C PHE A 125 -1.77 11.29 10.48
N SER A 126 -1.88 12.60 10.57
CA SER A 126 -0.99 13.52 9.85
C SER A 126 0.32 13.72 10.59
N TYR A 127 1.43 13.60 9.88
CA TYR A 127 2.77 13.82 10.41
C TYR A 127 3.69 14.29 9.28
N ASN A 128 4.67 15.11 9.63
CA ASN A 128 5.73 15.51 8.71
C ASN A 128 7.04 15.62 9.49
N CYS A 129 8.09 14.97 9.01
CA CYS A 129 9.39 14.95 9.70
C CYS A 129 10.13 16.30 9.65
N GLY A 130 9.69 17.23 8.80
CA GLY A 130 10.30 18.55 8.70
C GLY A 130 11.58 18.63 7.88
N ILE A 131 11.99 17.50 7.26
CA ILE A 131 13.19 17.46 6.42
C ILE A 131 12.84 17.95 5.00
N LEU A 132 13.64 18.89 4.48
CA LEU A 132 13.50 19.40 3.13
C LEU A 132 14.63 18.84 2.24
N TYR A 133 14.28 18.56 1.00
CA TYR A 133 15.27 18.15 -0.02
C TYR A 133 15.84 19.35 -0.75
#